data_b91b1ee248953f9ce0c55ad8b3f20d6c
#
_entry.id   b91b1ee248953f9ce0c55ad8b3f20d6c
#
_cell.length_a   1.000
_cell.length_b   1.000
_cell.length_c   1.000
_cell.angle_alpha   90.00
_cell.angle_beta   90.00
_cell.angle_gamma   90.00
#
_symmetry.space_group_name_H-M   'P 1'
#
loop_
_entity.id
_entity.type
_entity.pdbx_description
1 polymer ?
#
loop_
_entity_poly.entity_id
_entity_poly.type
_entity_poly.pdbx_seq_one_letter_code
_entity_poly.pdbx_strand_id
1 'polypeptide(L)'
;MKTMHFLITLCATWLAALGQGAIAQTAFTADVPTLHEEAANAGIDQSYTGGWEFFVGGGAASFDCNGDRLPDLLIAGGSSPAKFFVNESATGGPLAFKPVQTGLKPEDLTGVLGAYPLDIDNDRHTDLVLLRLGRNLVLKGGPDCRFEKANRSFSIDGGRAWSTGMSAIWEKGNRFPTIAIGNYVDRSAPGTPFGTCEPNQLLRPRAGDVPDYSDALRLEPGHCALSLLFTDWNRSGEPDLRITNDRQYYRGGQEQLWEMNQGRPPRLYTASQGWQRLTVWGMGIAETDFDADGLPEYALTSMGDTKLQKLDEEAGEDRPTYRDIAFEKGATAHRPYAGGDSKPSTGWHSEFADFNNDTKTDLFIAKGNVQAMPDFASFDPDNLLLGGFDDTFHEKGMEAGIALKTRGRGAVVEDFNMDGMLDLLVVNREHPASLFRNLGVATDWGHRALGNWIKIELDNGKINPSAVGSLISVRTGTRTQTRRIQIGGGHASGQTGFVHLGLGVSERATIRVQWPDGEWSHPYRVFANQHVRIIRGEANARYWYPVTQ
;
A
#
# COMPACT_ATOMS: atom_id res chain seq x y z
N MET A 1 -25.70 38.73 -87.99
CA MET A 1 -24.92 37.60 -88.55
C MET A 1 -23.81 37.31 -87.57
N LYS A 2 -23.66 36.06 -87.17
CA LYS A 2 -22.77 35.44 -86.21
C LYS A 2 -23.30 35.42 -84.77
N THR A 3 -24.01 34.33 -84.51
CA THR A 3 -24.42 33.76 -83.21
C THR A 3 -23.20 33.25 -82.43
N MET A 4 -23.09 33.63 -81.20
CA MET A 4 -22.06 33.15 -80.29
C MET A 4 -22.75 32.40 -79.17
N HIS A 5 -22.50 31.07 -79.12
CA HIS A 5 -23.02 30.17 -78.12
C HIS A 5 -22.20 30.31 -76.80
N PHE A 6 -22.86 30.56 -75.69
CA PHE A 6 -22.28 30.46 -74.33
C PHE A 6 -22.49 29.06 -73.80
N LEU A 7 -21.40 28.34 -73.56
CA LEU A 7 -21.39 27.11 -72.78
C LEU A 7 -21.35 27.47 -71.28
N ILE A 8 -22.36 27.04 -70.55
CA ILE A 8 -22.37 27.11 -69.06
C ILE A 8 -21.81 25.79 -68.55
N THR A 9 -20.61 25.84 -67.90
CA THR A 9 -20.01 24.72 -67.21
C THR A 9 -20.52 24.68 -65.77
N LEU A 10 -21.31 23.68 -65.40
CA LEU A 10 -21.68 23.45 -63.99
C LEU A 10 -20.48 22.81 -63.25
N CYS A 11 -19.91 23.54 -62.29
CA CYS A 11 -19.01 22.95 -61.28
C CYS A 11 -19.85 22.35 -60.14
N ALA A 12 -19.88 21.04 -60.06
CA ALA A 12 -20.43 20.34 -58.92
C ALA A 12 -19.38 20.32 -57.79
N THR A 13 -19.60 21.10 -56.72
CA THR A 13 -18.80 21.04 -55.49
C THR A 13 -19.27 19.84 -54.66
N TRP A 14 -18.42 18.84 -54.53
CA TRP A 14 -18.59 17.79 -53.53
C TRP A 14 -18.19 18.35 -52.14
N LEU A 15 -19.17 18.55 -51.27
CA LEU A 15 -18.91 18.71 -49.80
C LEU A 15 -18.64 17.30 -49.24
N ALA A 16 -17.38 17.03 -48.93
CA ALA A 16 -17.00 15.92 -48.07
C ALA A 16 -17.40 16.29 -46.63
N ALA A 17 -18.48 15.71 -46.13
CA ALA A 17 -18.83 15.72 -44.74
C ALA A 17 -17.81 14.82 -43.98
N LEU A 18 -16.80 15.43 -43.36
CA LEU A 18 -15.98 14.75 -42.36
C LEU A 18 -16.88 14.50 -41.15
N GLY A 19 -17.42 13.27 -41.09
CA GLY A 19 -18.02 12.76 -39.88
C GLY A 19 -16.94 12.69 -38.80
N GLN A 20 -16.96 13.62 -37.85
CA GLN A 20 -16.27 13.44 -36.57
C GLN A 20 -16.96 12.26 -35.88
N GLY A 21 -16.37 11.10 -35.99
CA GLY A 21 -16.71 9.96 -35.14
C GLY A 21 -16.41 10.40 -33.70
N ALA A 22 -17.45 10.78 -32.97
CA ALA A 22 -17.35 10.83 -31.52
C ALA A 22 -16.96 9.40 -31.09
N ILE A 23 -15.75 9.22 -30.58
CA ILE A 23 -15.36 8.04 -29.85
C ILE A 23 -16.33 8.00 -28.67
N ALA A 24 -17.33 7.12 -28.75
CA ALA A 24 -18.20 6.87 -27.61
C ALA A 24 -17.27 6.35 -26.49
N GLN A 25 -17.01 7.18 -25.50
CA GLN A 25 -16.38 6.77 -24.28
C GLN A 25 -17.28 5.68 -23.71
N THR A 26 -16.81 4.43 -23.69
CA THR A 26 -17.56 3.33 -23.08
C THR A 26 -17.84 3.74 -21.64
N ALA A 27 -19.12 3.82 -21.28
CA ALA A 27 -19.50 4.20 -19.93
C ALA A 27 -18.90 3.16 -18.96
N PHE A 28 -18.27 3.65 -17.88
CA PHE A 28 -17.83 2.79 -16.77
C PHE A 28 -19.04 2.03 -16.21
N THR A 29 -18.98 0.71 -16.18
CA THR A 29 -20.10 -0.17 -15.84
C THR A 29 -19.92 -0.93 -14.54
N ALA A 30 -18.75 -0.82 -13.87
CA ALA A 30 -18.53 -1.47 -12.58
C ALA A 30 -19.33 -0.77 -11.46
N ASP A 31 -19.64 -1.54 -10.43
CA ASP A 31 -20.31 -1.01 -9.24
C ASP A 31 -19.35 -0.08 -8.46
N VAL A 32 -19.84 1.09 -8.05
CA VAL A 32 -19.09 2.00 -7.18
C VAL A 32 -19.51 1.73 -5.74
N PRO A 33 -18.56 1.39 -4.83
CA PRO A 33 -18.87 1.17 -3.43
C PRO A 33 -19.30 2.47 -2.74
N THR A 34 -20.13 2.37 -1.73
CA THR A 34 -20.49 3.48 -0.83
C THR A 34 -19.66 3.36 0.44
N LEU A 35 -18.70 4.24 0.61
CA LEU A 35 -17.83 4.32 1.77
C LEU A 35 -18.35 5.39 2.73
N HIS A 36 -18.83 4.96 3.90
CA HIS A 36 -19.48 5.81 4.90
C HIS A 36 -18.53 6.12 6.07
N GLU A 37 -18.27 7.38 6.33
CA GLU A 37 -17.37 7.83 7.40
C GLU A 37 -18.01 7.58 8.78
N GLU A 38 -17.35 6.79 9.63
CA GLU A 38 -17.83 6.37 10.96
C GLU A 38 -16.83 6.60 12.09
N ALA A 39 -15.68 7.23 11.88
CA ALA A 39 -14.58 7.26 12.87
C ALA A 39 -15.04 7.68 14.28
N ALA A 40 -15.79 8.77 14.38
CA ALA A 40 -16.29 9.26 15.67
C ALA A 40 -17.25 8.29 16.36
N ASN A 41 -18.15 7.66 15.58
CA ASN A 41 -19.10 6.68 16.08
C ASN A 41 -18.43 5.36 16.42
N ALA A 42 -17.39 5.00 15.67
CA ALA A 42 -16.59 3.82 15.88
C ALA A 42 -15.60 3.95 17.07
N GLY A 43 -15.48 5.11 17.70
CA GLY A 43 -14.59 5.33 18.84
C GLY A 43 -13.15 5.68 18.46
N ILE A 44 -12.88 6.04 17.21
CA ILE A 44 -11.57 6.51 16.73
C ILE A 44 -11.46 8.02 16.95
N ASP A 45 -10.56 8.44 17.85
CA ASP A 45 -10.37 9.84 18.22
C ASP A 45 -8.91 10.31 18.10
N GLN A 46 -8.15 9.72 17.18
CA GLN A 46 -6.73 10.01 17.00
C GLN A 46 -6.46 10.98 15.87
N SER A 47 -5.54 11.94 16.09
CA SER A 47 -5.05 12.87 15.09
C SER A 47 -3.53 12.81 15.01
N TYR A 48 -2.98 12.97 13.81
CA TYR A 48 -1.54 13.10 13.60
C TYR A 48 -1.14 14.58 13.61
N THR A 49 -0.34 14.99 14.59
CA THR A 49 -0.05 16.42 14.85
C THR A 49 1.44 16.70 14.99
N GLY A 50 1.81 17.98 14.97
CA GLY A 50 3.17 18.43 15.23
C GLY A 50 3.70 19.45 14.23
N GLY A 51 4.93 19.94 14.47
CA GLY A 51 5.62 20.92 13.64
C GLY A 51 6.09 20.36 12.29
N TRP A 52 7.10 21.00 11.72
CA TRP A 52 7.61 20.63 10.38
C TRP A 52 8.19 19.21 10.33
N GLU A 53 8.71 18.69 11.42
CA GLU A 53 9.20 17.32 11.52
C GLU A 53 8.10 16.26 11.35
N PHE A 54 6.85 16.66 11.43
CA PHE A 54 5.68 15.80 11.24
C PHE A 54 4.91 16.13 9.94
N PHE A 55 5.55 16.77 8.96
CA PHE A 55 4.97 16.93 7.63
C PHE A 55 4.90 15.60 6.88
N VAL A 56 5.88 14.72 7.13
CA VAL A 56 5.94 13.35 6.64
C VAL A 56 5.60 12.36 7.76
N GLY A 57 5.30 11.11 7.43
CA GLY A 57 4.79 10.13 8.38
C GLY A 57 3.27 10.26 8.54
N GLY A 58 2.75 9.89 9.70
CA GLY A 58 1.30 9.83 9.93
C GLY A 58 0.73 8.50 9.45
N GLY A 59 1.41 7.40 9.77
CA GLY A 59 0.98 6.05 9.41
C GLY A 59 0.11 5.38 10.47
N ALA A 60 -0.39 4.20 10.10
CA ALA A 60 -1.12 3.30 10.97
C ALA A 60 -0.62 1.86 10.80
N ALA A 61 -0.99 0.99 11.72
CA ALA A 61 -0.82 -0.45 11.56
C ALA A 61 -2.15 -1.16 11.80
N SER A 62 -2.45 -2.17 10.96
CA SER A 62 -3.55 -3.11 11.15
C SER A 62 -3.00 -4.52 11.39
N PHE A 63 -3.44 -5.16 12.46
CA PHE A 63 -2.96 -6.47 12.88
C PHE A 63 -3.85 -7.02 13.99
N ASP A 64 -3.85 -8.32 14.18
CA ASP A 64 -4.49 -8.97 15.33
C ASP A 64 -3.54 -8.97 16.52
N CYS A 65 -3.86 -8.26 17.60
CA CYS A 65 -3.03 -8.20 18.80
C CYS A 65 -3.56 -9.04 19.98
N ASN A 66 -4.82 -9.51 19.91
CA ASN A 66 -5.47 -10.26 20.98
C ASN A 66 -5.74 -11.73 20.62
N GLY A 67 -5.51 -12.14 19.38
CA GLY A 67 -5.65 -13.51 18.88
C GLY A 67 -7.05 -13.88 18.40
N ASP A 68 -7.94 -12.90 18.22
CA ASP A 68 -9.32 -13.11 17.76
C ASP A 68 -9.50 -13.04 16.24
N ARG A 69 -8.45 -12.68 15.50
CA ARG A 69 -8.37 -12.47 14.05
C ARG A 69 -9.18 -11.29 13.51
N LEU A 70 -9.73 -10.44 14.37
CA LEU A 70 -10.21 -9.15 13.92
C LEU A 70 -9.03 -8.19 13.77
N PRO A 71 -9.04 -7.32 12.75
CA PRO A 71 -7.95 -6.36 12.56
C PRO A 71 -8.03 -5.24 13.61
N ASP A 72 -7.09 -5.24 14.56
CA ASP A 72 -6.88 -4.15 15.52
C ASP A 72 -6.05 -3.03 14.89
N LEU A 73 -5.98 -1.87 15.55
CA LEU A 73 -5.32 -0.70 15.00
C LEU A 73 -4.29 -0.10 15.95
N LEU A 74 -3.16 0.36 15.38
CA LEU A 74 -2.31 1.40 15.94
C LEU A 74 -2.34 2.61 15.00
N ILE A 75 -2.59 3.81 15.53
CA ILE A 75 -2.61 5.06 14.77
C ILE A 75 -1.54 6.00 15.33
N ALA A 76 -0.62 6.45 14.49
CA ALA A 76 0.44 7.40 14.88
C ALA A 76 -0.14 8.72 15.34
N GLY A 77 0.54 9.35 16.31
CA GLY A 77 0.12 10.64 16.86
C GLY A 77 1.06 11.80 16.53
N GLY A 78 2.26 11.50 15.99
CA GLY A 78 3.27 12.52 15.75
C GLY A 78 3.80 13.11 17.06
N SER A 79 3.58 14.39 17.31
CA SER A 79 3.94 15.02 18.57
C SER A 79 3.10 14.57 19.77
N SER A 80 1.94 13.98 19.52
CA SER A 80 1.10 13.32 20.52
C SER A 80 1.42 11.82 20.59
N PRO A 81 1.07 11.12 21.68
CA PRO A 81 1.22 9.67 21.74
C PRO A 81 0.38 8.95 20.67
N ALA A 82 0.92 7.92 20.05
CA ALA A 82 0.15 6.97 19.24
C ALA A 82 -0.84 6.21 20.12
N LYS A 83 -1.98 5.80 19.54
CA LYS A 83 -3.01 5.04 20.25
C LYS A 83 -3.21 3.66 19.61
N PHE A 84 -3.48 2.71 20.48
CA PHE A 84 -3.91 1.36 20.10
C PHE A 84 -5.41 1.22 20.32
N PHE A 85 -6.07 0.51 19.41
CA PHE A 85 -7.50 0.24 19.47
C PHE A 85 -7.75 -1.23 19.17
N VAL A 86 -8.50 -1.90 20.02
CA VAL A 86 -9.03 -3.24 19.77
C VAL A 86 -10.32 -3.11 18.97
N ASN A 87 -10.47 -3.97 17.98
CA ASN A 87 -11.65 -4.06 17.16
C ASN A 87 -12.75 -4.87 17.87
N GLU A 88 -13.87 -4.24 18.13
CA GLU A 88 -15.08 -4.84 18.73
C GLU A 88 -16.27 -4.85 17.73
N SER A 89 -15.99 -4.74 16.42
CA SER A 89 -17.02 -4.72 15.38
C SER A 89 -17.74 -6.06 15.29
N ALA A 90 -19.07 -6.01 15.29
CA ALA A 90 -19.86 -7.21 14.96
C ALA A 90 -19.77 -7.51 13.46
N THR A 91 -19.76 -8.79 13.08
CA THR A 91 -19.70 -9.20 11.67
C THR A 91 -20.81 -8.55 10.84
N GLY A 92 -20.41 -7.78 9.82
CA GLY A 92 -21.32 -7.02 8.95
C GLY A 92 -22.02 -5.84 9.63
N GLY A 93 -21.68 -5.54 10.88
CA GLY A 93 -22.22 -4.43 11.65
C GLY A 93 -21.48 -3.11 11.45
N PRO A 94 -21.91 -2.04 12.14
CA PRO A 94 -21.14 -0.82 12.28
C PRO A 94 -19.74 -1.08 12.85
N LEU A 95 -18.76 -0.28 12.43
CA LEU A 95 -17.41 -0.40 12.97
C LEU A 95 -17.37 0.06 14.42
N ALA A 96 -16.64 -0.66 15.27
CA ALA A 96 -16.50 -0.36 16.69
C ALA A 96 -15.08 -0.66 17.16
N PHE A 97 -14.42 0.34 17.75
CA PHE A 97 -13.06 0.24 18.25
C PHE A 97 -12.96 0.81 19.66
N LYS A 98 -12.12 0.20 20.46
CA LYS A 98 -11.91 0.61 21.85
C LYS A 98 -10.44 0.84 22.14
N PRO A 99 -10.05 1.99 22.68
CA PRO A 99 -8.68 2.22 23.11
C PRO A 99 -8.22 1.17 24.12
N VAL A 100 -7.02 0.64 23.94
CA VAL A 100 -6.44 -0.39 24.82
C VAL A 100 -5.14 0.06 25.48
N GLN A 101 -4.92 -0.38 26.71
CA GLN A 101 -3.69 -0.13 27.45
C GLN A 101 -2.70 -1.26 27.20
N THR A 102 -1.64 -0.96 26.49
CA THR A 102 -0.62 -1.92 26.04
C THR A 102 0.48 -2.23 27.07
N GLY A 103 0.52 -1.52 28.18
CA GLY A 103 1.63 -1.57 29.15
C GLY A 103 2.79 -0.62 28.83
N LEU A 104 2.77 0.04 27.67
CA LEU A 104 3.75 1.04 27.27
C LEU A 104 3.47 2.40 27.93
N LYS A 105 4.52 3.22 28.07
CA LYS A 105 4.40 4.58 28.58
C LYS A 105 4.08 5.56 27.45
N PRO A 106 3.41 6.71 27.75
CA PRO A 106 3.12 7.72 26.74
C PRO A 106 4.36 8.25 25.99
N GLU A 107 5.51 8.38 26.68
CA GLU A 107 6.77 8.81 26.05
C GLU A 107 7.33 7.78 25.05
N ASP A 108 7.02 6.50 25.20
CA ASP A 108 7.37 5.46 24.24
C ASP A 108 6.53 5.57 22.96
N LEU A 109 5.34 6.12 23.05
CA LEU A 109 4.38 6.29 21.95
C LEU A 109 4.41 7.69 21.32
N THR A 110 5.17 8.62 21.86
CA THR A 110 5.33 9.98 21.30
C THR A 110 6.41 10.00 20.22
N GLY A 111 6.23 10.81 19.18
CA GLY A 111 7.16 10.92 18.06
C GLY A 111 7.02 9.79 17.04
N VAL A 112 5.96 8.99 17.13
CA VAL A 112 5.68 7.92 16.17
C VAL A 112 5.24 8.51 14.85
N LEU A 113 5.91 8.09 13.78
CA LEU A 113 5.67 8.49 12.39
C LEU A 113 4.96 7.40 11.61
N GLY A 114 5.30 6.14 11.88
CA GLY A 114 4.74 4.97 11.22
C GLY A 114 4.89 3.71 12.05
N ALA A 115 4.17 2.66 11.69
CA ALA A 115 4.17 1.39 12.39
C ALA A 115 4.04 0.22 11.40
N TYR A 116 4.80 -0.85 11.66
CA TYR A 116 4.83 -2.03 10.81
C TYR A 116 4.73 -3.30 11.66
N PRO A 117 3.66 -4.08 11.48
CA PRO A 117 3.46 -5.34 12.20
C PRO A 117 4.19 -6.50 11.50
N LEU A 118 4.82 -7.36 12.27
CA LEU A 118 5.40 -8.63 11.83
C LEU A 118 5.75 -9.49 13.05
N ASP A 119 5.86 -10.79 12.88
CA ASP A 119 6.33 -11.70 13.92
C ASP A 119 7.86 -11.91 13.75
N ILE A 120 8.67 -11.12 14.48
CA ILE A 120 10.13 -11.09 14.30
C ILE A 120 10.80 -12.35 14.85
N ASP A 121 10.34 -12.85 15.98
CA ASP A 121 10.99 -13.99 16.68
C ASP A 121 10.29 -15.34 16.48
N ASN A 122 9.24 -15.37 15.66
CA ASN A 122 8.44 -16.56 15.30
C ASN A 122 7.69 -17.17 16.49
N ASP A 123 7.25 -16.35 17.45
CA ASP A 123 6.46 -16.81 18.59
C ASP A 123 4.94 -16.76 18.37
N ARG A 124 4.50 -16.30 17.17
CA ARG A 124 3.10 -16.16 16.73
C ARG A 124 2.33 -15.02 17.40
N HIS A 125 2.98 -14.16 18.15
CA HIS A 125 2.45 -12.87 18.51
C HIS A 125 2.99 -11.82 17.56
N THR A 126 2.14 -10.91 17.13
CA THR A 126 2.56 -9.84 16.23
C THR A 126 3.40 -8.82 16.97
N ASP A 127 4.67 -8.68 16.58
CA ASP A 127 5.56 -7.61 17.02
C ASP A 127 5.30 -6.34 16.21
N LEU A 128 5.83 -5.20 16.68
CA LEU A 128 5.73 -3.92 15.97
C LEU A 128 7.09 -3.24 15.87
N VAL A 129 7.38 -2.71 14.69
CA VAL A 129 8.45 -1.73 14.51
C VAL A 129 7.82 -0.34 14.42
N LEU A 130 8.05 0.51 15.42
CA LEU A 130 7.60 1.89 15.44
C LEU A 130 8.72 2.79 14.91
N LEU A 131 8.48 3.41 13.77
CA LEU A 131 9.35 4.42 13.20
C LEU A 131 9.10 5.75 13.90
N ARG A 132 10.17 6.43 14.30
CA ARG A 132 10.06 7.62 15.15
C ARG A 132 10.96 8.76 14.67
N LEU A 133 10.59 9.92 15.11
CA LEU A 133 11.51 11.06 15.14
C LEU A 133 12.53 10.84 16.27
N GLY A 134 13.67 10.25 15.94
CA GLY A 134 14.68 9.79 16.91
C GLY A 134 14.72 8.28 17.00
N ARG A 135 14.92 7.73 18.21
CA ARG A 135 15.12 6.29 18.37
C ARG A 135 13.86 5.48 18.01
N ASN A 136 13.99 4.61 17.00
CA ASN A 136 12.94 3.65 16.67
C ASN A 136 12.75 2.63 17.77
N LEU A 137 11.52 2.18 17.98
CA LEU A 137 11.21 1.13 18.94
C LEU A 137 10.80 -0.15 18.21
N VAL A 138 11.31 -1.26 18.73
CA VAL A 138 10.82 -2.58 18.42
C VAL A 138 10.07 -3.06 19.65
N LEU A 139 8.84 -3.45 19.45
CA LEU A 139 7.94 -3.92 20.48
C LEU A 139 7.66 -5.40 20.24
N LYS A 140 8.00 -6.24 21.22
CA LYS A 140 7.58 -7.65 21.22
C LYS A 140 6.14 -7.75 21.65
N GLY A 141 5.33 -8.40 20.84
CA GLY A 141 3.94 -8.69 21.13
C GLY A 141 3.78 -9.79 22.17
N GLY A 142 2.64 -9.80 22.80
CA GLY A 142 2.20 -10.82 23.75
C GLY A 142 0.67 -10.90 23.76
N PRO A 143 0.08 -11.75 24.63
CA PRO A 143 -1.36 -11.90 24.69
C PRO A 143 -2.07 -10.60 25.08
N ASP A 144 -3.34 -10.47 24.68
CA ASP A 144 -4.23 -9.37 25.07
C ASP A 144 -3.67 -7.98 24.76
N CYS A 145 -3.05 -7.79 23.59
CA CYS A 145 -2.47 -6.53 23.12
C CYS A 145 -1.42 -5.93 24.07
N ARG A 146 -0.68 -6.77 24.80
CA ARG A 146 0.44 -6.36 25.64
C ARG A 146 1.72 -6.32 24.82
N PHE A 147 2.50 -5.27 25.04
CA PHE A 147 3.76 -5.09 24.34
C PHE A 147 4.90 -4.77 25.31
N GLU A 148 6.08 -5.29 24.98
CA GLU A 148 7.32 -5.01 25.69
C GLU A 148 8.37 -4.45 24.72
N LYS A 149 9.25 -3.56 25.22
CA LYS A 149 10.35 -3.04 24.39
C LYS A 149 11.41 -4.10 24.15
N ALA A 150 11.60 -4.48 22.87
CA ALA A 150 12.49 -5.55 22.46
C ALA A 150 13.80 -5.06 21.80
N ASN A 151 14.05 -3.76 21.72
CA ASN A 151 15.30 -3.24 21.13
C ASN A 151 16.55 -3.91 21.71
N ARG A 152 16.61 -4.11 23.02
CA ARG A 152 17.76 -4.74 23.67
C ARG A 152 17.82 -6.23 23.44
N SER A 153 16.68 -6.93 23.54
CA SER A 153 16.61 -8.39 23.38
C SER A 153 16.89 -8.84 21.96
N PHE A 154 16.54 -7.99 20.95
CA PHE A 154 16.83 -8.26 19.54
C PHE A 154 18.11 -7.56 19.03
N SER A 155 18.90 -6.95 19.93
CA SER A 155 20.13 -6.22 19.60
C SER A 155 19.94 -5.12 18.53
N ILE A 156 18.79 -4.44 18.54
CA ILE A 156 18.47 -3.34 17.63
C ILE A 156 18.73 -2.01 18.33
N ASP A 157 19.70 -1.22 17.87
CA ASP A 157 19.97 0.10 18.49
C ASP A 157 18.80 1.09 18.31
N GLY A 158 18.04 1.00 17.22
CA GLY A 158 16.95 1.90 16.89
C GLY A 158 17.40 3.24 16.30
N GLY A 159 18.67 3.56 16.37
CA GLY A 159 19.24 4.76 15.75
C GLY A 159 18.77 6.08 16.38
N ARG A 160 18.99 7.19 15.68
CA ARG A 160 18.51 8.54 16.04
C ARG A 160 17.99 9.32 14.84
N ALA A 161 17.91 8.67 13.70
CA ALA A 161 17.48 9.27 12.47
C ALA A 161 15.97 9.64 12.50
N TRP A 162 15.54 10.36 11.53
CA TRP A 162 14.15 10.58 11.23
C TRP A 162 13.69 9.47 10.28
N SER A 163 13.17 8.36 10.85
CA SER A 163 12.78 7.18 10.08
C SER A 163 11.34 7.26 9.60
N THR A 164 11.09 6.94 8.35
CA THR A 164 9.84 7.24 7.64
C THR A 164 9.22 6.06 6.92
N GLY A 165 9.99 5.04 6.58
CA GLY A 165 9.50 3.84 5.91
C GLY A 165 10.26 2.59 6.34
N MET A 166 9.63 1.44 6.18
CA MET A 166 10.21 0.14 6.48
C MET A 166 9.70 -0.91 5.50
N SER A 167 10.53 -1.91 5.26
CA SER A 167 10.11 -3.17 4.64
C SER A 167 10.86 -4.33 5.26
N ALA A 168 10.25 -5.52 5.22
CA ALA A 168 10.86 -6.73 5.76
C ALA A 168 10.62 -7.95 4.87
N ILE A 169 11.60 -8.88 4.85
CA ILE A 169 11.56 -10.12 4.09
C ILE A 169 12.38 -11.20 4.81
N TRP A 170 12.03 -12.46 4.65
CA TRP A 170 12.90 -13.57 5.06
C TRP A 170 13.79 -13.97 3.90
N GLU A 171 15.07 -13.59 3.94
CA GLU A 171 16.06 -14.08 2.97
C GLU A 171 16.23 -15.59 3.14
N LYS A 172 16.48 -16.31 2.05
CA LYS A 172 16.56 -17.77 2.01
C LYS A 172 17.51 -18.33 3.08
N GLY A 173 17.01 -19.22 3.92
CA GLY A 173 17.79 -19.84 5.00
C GLY A 173 17.90 -19.02 6.28
N ASN A 174 17.42 -17.80 6.31
CA ASN A 174 17.33 -17.01 7.54
C ASN A 174 16.13 -17.45 8.39
N ARG A 175 16.36 -17.57 9.69
CA ARG A 175 15.30 -17.86 10.66
C ARG A 175 14.45 -16.62 10.95
N PHE A 176 15.05 -15.45 10.94
CA PHE A 176 14.44 -14.17 11.26
C PHE A 176 14.47 -13.22 10.08
N PRO A 177 13.60 -12.20 10.03
CA PRO A 177 13.50 -11.31 8.88
C PRO A 177 14.72 -10.41 8.71
N THR A 178 15.06 -10.10 7.48
CA THR A 178 15.87 -8.94 7.12
C THR A 178 14.96 -7.72 7.09
N ILE A 179 15.35 -6.65 7.78
CA ILE A 179 14.55 -5.43 7.94
C ILE A 179 15.30 -4.26 7.32
N ALA A 180 14.66 -3.54 6.39
CA ALA A 180 15.16 -2.30 5.82
C ALA A 180 14.42 -1.11 6.44
N ILE A 181 15.15 -0.10 6.90
CA ILE A 181 14.61 1.13 7.48
C ILE A 181 15.04 2.33 6.66
N GLY A 182 14.07 3.07 6.15
CA GLY A 182 14.27 4.29 5.39
C GLY A 182 14.34 5.51 6.32
N ASN A 183 15.35 6.33 6.07
CA ASN A 183 15.59 7.55 6.82
C ASN A 183 15.44 8.78 5.93
N TYR A 184 14.95 9.86 6.53
CA TYR A 184 14.64 11.09 5.83
C TYR A 184 15.79 12.12 5.93
N VAL A 185 15.51 13.32 6.35
CA VAL A 185 16.49 14.41 6.45
C VAL A 185 17.37 14.22 7.68
N ASP A 186 18.70 14.43 7.51
CA ASP A 186 19.62 14.55 8.63
C ASP A 186 19.41 15.90 9.35
N ARG A 187 18.72 15.85 10.47
CA ARG A 187 18.40 17.02 11.30
C ARG A 187 19.61 17.66 11.97
N SER A 188 20.71 16.93 12.05
CA SER A 188 21.97 17.40 12.66
C SER A 188 22.89 18.10 11.66
N ALA A 189 22.66 17.89 10.36
CA ALA A 189 23.51 18.46 9.32
C ALA A 189 23.25 19.95 9.10
N PRO A 190 24.27 20.71 8.69
CA PRO A 190 24.09 22.12 8.30
C PRO A 190 23.10 22.27 7.12
N GLY A 191 22.30 23.33 7.15
CA GLY A 191 21.33 23.64 6.10
C GLY A 191 19.98 22.94 6.24
N THR A 192 19.67 22.43 7.44
CA THR A 192 18.34 21.94 7.82
C THR A 192 17.27 23.05 7.64
N PRO A 193 16.04 22.73 7.16
CA PRO A 193 15.49 21.39 6.85
C PRO A 193 15.90 20.83 5.48
N PHE A 194 16.56 21.61 4.64
CA PHE A 194 16.95 21.21 3.29
C PHE A 194 18.40 20.70 3.22
N GLY A 195 18.93 20.26 4.37
CA GLY A 195 20.29 19.73 4.52
C GLY A 195 20.56 18.45 3.74
N THR A 196 21.33 17.56 4.32
CA THR A 196 21.61 16.24 3.77
C THR A 196 20.54 15.24 4.16
N CYS A 197 20.41 14.16 3.37
CA CYS A 197 19.59 13.02 3.70
C CYS A 197 20.39 12.01 4.53
N GLU A 198 19.74 11.39 5.51
CA GLU A 198 20.33 10.27 6.26
C GLU A 198 20.44 9.03 5.38
N PRO A 199 21.50 8.22 5.50
CA PRO A 199 21.53 6.89 4.92
C PRO A 199 20.44 6.00 5.47
N ASN A 200 19.92 5.13 4.61
CA ASN A 200 19.01 4.08 5.04
C ASN A 200 19.76 2.97 5.77
N GLN A 201 19.06 2.09 6.45
CA GLN A 201 19.65 0.98 7.21
C GLN A 201 19.09 -0.36 6.73
N LEU A 202 19.95 -1.37 6.73
CA LEU A 202 19.56 -2.76 6.53
C LEU A 202 20.03 -3.57 7.74
N LEU A 203 19.09 -4.21 8.40
CA LEU A 203 19.29 -5.08 9.54
C LEU A 203 19.15 -6.52 9.07
N ARG A 204 20.27 -7.24 8.91
CA ARG A 204 20.27 -8.67 8.64
C ARG A 204 20.46 -9.43 9.95
N PRO A 205 19.64 -10.44 10.23
CA PRO A 205 19.80 -11.21 11.45
C PRO A 205 21.09 -12.05 11.40
N ARG A 206 21.79 -12.13 12.52
CA ARG A 206 22.83 -13.13 12.71
C ARG A 206 22.25 -14.52 12.88
N ALA A 207 22.98 -15.54 12.48
CA ALA A 207 22.58 -16.91 12.70
C ALA A 207 22.50 -17.21 14.22
N GLY A 208 21.39 -17.79 14.67
CA GLY A 208 21.14 -18.08 16.08
C GLY A 208 19.70 -18.52 16.35
N ASP A 209 19.39 -18.74 17.63
CA ASP A 209 18.04 -19.16 18.07
C ASP A 209 17.17 -17.99 18.55
N VAL A 210 17.76 -16.81 18.67
CA VAL A 210 17.08 -15.56 19.01
C VAL A 210 17.45 -14.48 17.98
N PRO A 211 16.57 -13.50 17.72
CA PRO A 211 16.89 -12.41 16.82
C PRO A 211 18.10 -11.61 17.33
N ASP A 212 19.13 -11.43 16.49
CA ASP A 212 20.29 -10.60 16.78
C ASP A 212 20.64 -9.73 15.57
N TYR A 213 20.41 -8.42 15.69
CA TYR A 213 20.64 -7.42 14.65
C TYR A 213 21.77 -6.45 15.02
N SER A 214 22.77 -6.92 15.75
CA SER A 214 23.90 -6.10 16.19
C SER A 214 24.75 -5.50 15.03
N ASP A 215 24.67 -6.06 13.83
CA ASP A 215 25.41 -5.62 12.64
C ASP A 215 24.48 -4.91 11.64
N ALA A 216 24.17 -3.65 11.89
CA ALA A 216 23.40 -2.84 10.95
C ALA A 216 24.28 -2.37 9.78
N LEU A 217 23.84 -2.58 8.55
CA LEU A 217 24.49 -2.07 7.33
C LEU A 217 23.87 -0.71 6.96
N ARG A 218 24.73 0.22 6.51
CA ARG A 218 24.28 1.49 5.94
C ARG A 218 24.08 1.34 4.44
N LEU A 219 22.92 1.78 3.94
CA LEU A 219 22.64 1.87 2.51
C LEU A 219 22.91 3.31 2.06
N GLU A 220 24.05 3.52 1.42
CA GLU A 220 24.49 4.83 0.93
C GLU A 220 24.53 4.88 -0.61
N PRO A 221 24.13 6.00 -1.24
CA PRO A 221 23.73 7.28 -0.63
C PRO A 221 22.27 7.27 -0.14
N GLY A 222 21.96 8.07 0.92
CA GLY A 222 20.60 8.40 1.30
C GLY A 222 20.05 9.53 0.43
N HIS A 223 18.77 9.42 0.05
CA HIS A 223 18.04 10.44 -0.73
C HIS A 223 16.72 10.83 -0.10
N CYS A 224 16.64 10.79 1.25
CA CYS A 224 15.45 11.08 2.04
C CYS A 224 14.29 10.15 1.68
N ALA A 225 14.43 8.89 2.03
CA ALA A 225 13.44 7.85 1.77
C ALA A 225 12.10 8.15 2.47
N LEU A 226 10.97 7.81 1.83
CA LEU A 226 9.64 7.88 2.42
C LEU A 226 8.88 6.55 2.36
N SER A 227 9.21 5.66 1.43
CA SER A 227 8.68 4.30 1.41
C SER A 227 9.71 3.31 0.90
N LEU A 228 9.61 2.08 1.40
CA LEU A 228 10.46 0.96 1.05
C LEU A 228 9.60 -0.27 0.78
N LEU A 229 10.04 -1.10 -0.18
CA LEU A 229 9.38 -2.34 -0.50
C LEU A 229 10.40 -3.38 -0.99
N PHE A 230 10.45 -4.54 -0.33
CA PHE A 230 11.08 -5.71 -0.92
C PHE A 230 10.18 -6.28 -2.01
N THR A 231 10.72 -6.43 -3.21
CA THR A 231 9.98 -6.81 -4.40
C THR A 231 10.78 -7.80 -5.25
N ASP A 232 10.14 -8.84 -5.71
CA ASP A 232 10.71 -9.80 -6.68
C ASP A 232 10.27 -9.38 -8.09
N TRP A 233 10.84 -8.26 -8.54
CA TRP A 233 10.44 -7.53 -9.74
C TRP A 233 10.60 -8.31 -11.04
N ASN A 234 11.52 -9.28 -11.08
CA ASN A 234 11.82 -10.14 -12.23
C ASN A 234 11.43 -11.61 -12.01
N ARG A 235 10.74 -11.90 -10.89
CA ARG A 235 10.34 -13.27 -10.47
C ARG A 235 11.48 -14.28 -10.39
N SER A 236 12.65 -13.81 -10.03
CA SER A 236 13.81 -14.68 -9.76
C SER A 236 13.65 -15.55 -8.50
N GLY A 237 12.72 -15.18 -7.61
CA GLY A 237 12.60 -15.73 -6.26
C GLY A 237 13.57 -15.12 -5.25
N GLU A 238 14.33 -14.10 -5.66
CA GLU A 238 15.27 -13.34 -4.83
C GLU A 238 14.83 -11.86 -4.84
N PRO A 239 14.03 -11.43 -3.85
CA PRO A 239 13.52 -10.06 -3.82
C PRO A 239 14.61 -9.02 -3.64
N ASP A 240 14.53 -7.93 -4.38
CA ASP A 240 15.34 -6.73 -4.27
C ASP A 240 14.63 -5.66 -3.43
N LEU A 241 15.36 -4.62 -3.01
CA LEU A 241 14.80 -3.53 -2.20
C LEU A 241 14.59 -2.28 -3.06
N ARG A 242 13.33 -1.87 -3.21
CA ARG A 242 12.94 -0.63 -3.88
C ARG A 242 12.67 0.46 -2.84
N ILE A 243 13.14 1.70 -3.13
CA ILE A 243 13.00 2.85 -2.23
C ILE A 243 12.54 4.07 -3.01
N THR A 244 11.47 4.71 -2.55
CA THR A 244 11.09 6.04 -3.02
C THR A 244 11.72 7.12 -2.17
N ASN A 245 12.14 8.20 -2.82
CA ASN A 245 12.90 9.27 -2.22
C ASN A 245 12.29 10.65 -2.55
N ASP A 246 12.11 11.48 -1.53
CA ASP A 246 11.49 12.80 -1.68
C ASP A 246 12.48 13.84 -2.21
N ARG A 247 13.72 13.87 -1.71
CA ARG A 247 14.63 15.00 -1.95
C ARG A 247 15.69 14.79 -3.01
N GLN A 248 15.51 13.81 -3.86
CA GLN A 248 16.40 13.58 -5.00
C GLN A 248 16.58 14.81 -5.89
N TYR A 249 15.53 15.58 -6.04
CA TYR A 249 15.47 16.76 -6.89
C TYR A 249 16.53 17.81 -6.53
N TYR A 250 16.69 18.08 -5.24
CA TYR A 250 17.64 19.09 -4.74
C TYR A 250 19.08 18.58 -4.59
N ARG A 251 19.27 17.27 -4.55
CA ARG A 251 20.54 16.64 -4.18
C ARG A 251 21.14 15.75 -5.24
N GLY A 252 20.59 15.76 -6.45
CA GLY A 252 21.04 14.92 -7.54
C GLY A 252 20.73 13.43 -7.31
N GLY A 253 19.87 13.12 -6.36
CA GLY A 253 19.41 11.76 -6.08
C GLY A 253 18.36 11.27 -7.06
N GLN A 254 17.81 10.13 -6.79
CA GLN A 254 16.79 9.46 -7.57
C GLN A 254 16.12 8.36 -6.75
N GLU A 255 15.04 7.78 -7.27
CA GLU A 255 14.52 6.50 -6.80
C GLU A 255 15.62 5.45 -6.82
N GLN A 256 15.57 4.49 -5.89
CA GLN A 256 16.61 3.48 -5.74
C GLN A 256 16.05 2.07 -5.85
N LEU A 257 16.82 1.19 -6.49
CA LEU A 257 16.64 -0.25 -6.46
C LEU A 257 17.97 -0.87 -6.03
N TRP A 258 17.93 -1.69 -5.00
CA TRP A 258 19.10 -2.36 -4.43
C TRP A 258 19.03 -3.85 -4.68
N GLU A 259 20.02 -4.39 -5.38
CA GLU A 259 20.20 -5.83 -5.56
C GLU A 259 20.58 -6.46 -4.21
N MET A 260 19.72 -7.35 -3.75
CA MET A 260 19.83 -8.00 -2.45
C MET A 260 20.58 -9.34 -2.58
N ASN A 261 21.91 -9.26 -2.66
CA ASN A 261 22.73 -10.46 -2.70
C ASN A 261 22.77 -11.13 -1.33
N GLN A 262 22.25 -12.35 -1.23
CA GLN A 262 22.25 -13.10 0.02
C GLN A 262 23.67 -13.27 0.57
N GLY A 263 23.86 -12.95 1.86
CA GLY A 263 25.16 -13.06 2.52
C GLY A 263 26.24 -12.09 2.04
N ARG A 264 25.91 -11.13 1.16
CA ARG A 264 26.79 -10.07 0.66
C ARG A 264 26.18 -8.69 0.92
N PRO A 265 26.98 -7.62 0.92
CA PRO A 265 26.44 -6.27 0.94
C PRO A 265 25.54 -6.01 -0.28
N PRO A 266 24.38 -5.37 -0.10
CA PRO A 266 23.52 -4.97 -1.21
C PRO A 266 24.27 -4.04 -2.19
N ARG A 267 23.86 -4.05 -3.45
CA ARG A 267 24.42 -3.17 -4.48
C ARG A 267 23.32 -2.34 -5.11
N LEU A 268 23.56 -1.04 -5.26
CA LEU A 268 22.63 -0.15 -5.95
C LEU A 268 22.66 -0.43 -7.45
N TYR A 269 21.51 -0.65 -8.06
CA TYR A 269 21.37 -0.74 -9.51
C TYR A 269 21.74 0.59 -10.17
N THR A 270 22.36 0.49 -11.33
CA THR A 270 22.86 1.63 -12.11
C THR A 270 22.14 1.72 -13.46
N ALA A 271 22.32 2.87 -14.13
CA ALA A 271 21.79 3.06 -15.49
C ALA A 271 22.35 2.03 -16.50
N SER A 272 23.57 1.56 -16.34
CA SER A 272 24.16 0.53 -17.21
C SER A 272 23.49 -0.84 -17.04
N GLN A 273 22.88 -1.09 -15.88
CA GLN A 273 22.11 -2.30 -15.58
C GLN A 273 20.61 -2.14 -15.96
N GLY A 274 20.17 -0.95 -16.40
CA GLY A 274 18.79 -0.69 -16.82
C GLY A 274 18.00 0.20 -15.86
N TRP A 275 18.50 0.49 -14.66
CA TRP A 275 17.78 1.35 -13.71
C TRP A 275 17.82 2.81 -14.16
N GLN A 276 16.72 3.28 -14.74
CA GLN A 276 16.63 4.64 -15.27
C GLN A 276 16.38 5.65 -14.15
N ARG A 277 16.91 6.85 -14.34
CA ARG A 277 16.66 7.94 -13.43
C ARG A 277 15.21 8.40 -13.51
N LEU A 278 14.49 8.26 -12.41
CA LEU A 278 13.15 8.80 -12.23
C LEU A 278 13.21 10.02 -11.31
N THR A 279 12.75 11.18 -11.77
CA THR A 279 12.73 12.43 -11.00
C THR A 279 11.31 12.71 -10.54
N VAL A 280 11.00 12.30 -9.32
CA VAL A 280 9.74 12.56 -8.62
C VAL A 280 10.04 12.94 -7.17
N TRP A 281 9.12 13.54 -6.46
CA TRP A 281 9.14 13.63 -4.99
C TRP A 281 8.41 12.39 -4.44
N GLY A 282 9.10 11.25 -4.44
CA GLY A 282 8.47 9.96 -4.15
C GLY A 282 8.01 9.83 -2.71
N MET A 283 6.76 9.38 -2.52
CA MET A 283 6.09 9.27 -1.21
C MET A 283 5.77 7.83 -0.85
N GLY A 284 4.94 7.15 -1.63
CA GLY A 284 4.48 5.79 -1.40
C GLY A 284 4.80 4.87 -2.56
N ILE A 285 4.84 3.57 -2.27
CA ILE A 285 4.97 2.48 -3.26
C ILE A 285 3.83 1.50 -3.03
N ALA A 286 3.10 1.13 -4.08
CA ALA A 286 2.25 -0.06 -4.09
C ALA A 286 2.65 -0.97 -5.26
N GLU A 287 2.53 -2.29 -5.06
CA GLU A 287 2.87 -3.32 -6.03
C GLU A 287 1.68 -4.24 -6.28
N THR A 288 1.43 -4.56 -7.53
CA THR A 288 0.51 -5.62 -7.94
C THR A 288 0.78 -6.03 -9.38
N ASP A 289 0.30 -7.21 -9.76
CA ASP A 289 0.22 -7.67 -11.14
C ASP A 289 -1.25 -7.46 -11.59
N PHE A 290 -1.58 -6.25 -12.06
CA PHE A 290 -2.97 -5.90 -12.36
C PHE A 290 -3.44 -6.38 -13.73
N ASP A 291 -2.55 -6.58 -14.68
CA ASP A 291 -2.88 -7.08 -16.01
C ASP A 291 -2.67 -8.60 -16.17
N ALA A 292 -2.21 -9.27 -15.11
CA ALA A 292 -2.02 -10.71 -15.01
C ALA A 292 -0.99 -11.28 -16.03
N ASP A 293 0.01 -10.47 -16.42
CA ASP A 293 1.11 -10.93 -17.28
C ASP A 293 2.19 -11.67 -16.49
N GLY A 294 2.10 -11.54 -15.20
CA GLY A 294 2.95 -12.25 -14.32
C GLY A 294 4.07 -11.41 -13.71
N LEU A 295 4.31 -10.21 -14.14
CA LEU A 295 5.29 -9.27 -13.59
C LEU A 295 4.57 -8.19 -12.76
N PRO A 296 5.22 -7.63 -11.74
CA PRO A 296 4.55 -6.61 -10.93
C PRO A 296 4.61 -5.23 -11.57
N GLU A 297 3.49 -4.51 -11.51
CA GLU A 297 3.43 -3.07 -11.70
C GLU A 297 3.53 -2.33 -10.37
N TYR A 298 4.00 -1.07 -10.43
CA TYR A 298 4.20 -0.22 -9.26
C TYR A 298 3.49 1.11 -9.41
N ALA A 299 2.62 1.42 -8.47
CA ALA A 299 2.15 2.79 -8.28
C ALA A 299 3.12 3.54 -7.35
N LEU A 300 3.62 4.68 -7.82
CA LEU A 300 4.47 5.59 -7.05
C LEU A 300 3.74 6.91 -6.88
N THR A 301 3.43 7.27 -5.66
CA THR A 301 2.85 8.58 -5.36
C THR A 301 3.92 9.64 -5.19
N SER A 302 3.58 10.88 -5.48
CA SER A 302 4.50 12.01 -5.32
C SER A 302 3.77 13.34 -5.12
N MET A 303 4.54 14.39 -4.86
CA MET A 303 4.04 15.75 -5.01
C MET A 303 3.91 16.07 -6.49
N GLY A 304 2.68 16.10 -6.99
CA GLY A 304 2.34 16.52 -8.35
C GLY A 304 1.81 15.42 -9.22
N ASP A 305 2.47 14.28 -9.33
CA ASP A 305 2.09 13.24 -10.29
C ASP A 305 2.22 11.84 -9.72
N THR A 306 1.28 10.97 -10.03
CA THR A 306 1.36 9.55 -9.74
C THR A 306 1.96 8.83 -10.94
N LYS A 307 2.95 7.97 -10.70
CA LYS A 307 3.53 7.10 -11.72
C LYS A 307 2.98 5.71 -11.57
N LEU A 308 2.64 5.09 -12.69
CA LEU A 308 2.33 3.67 -12.78
C LEU A 308 3.39 3.02 -13.67
N GLN A 309 4.30 2.30 -13.04
CA GLN A 309 5.45 1.73 -13.73
C GLN A 309 5.23 0.27 -14.07
N LYS A 310 5.41 -0.05 -15.33
CA LYS A 310 5.44 -1.42 -15.87
C LYS A 310 6.84 -1.72 -16.39
N LEU A 311 7.31 -2.95 -16.17
CA LEU A 311 8.60 -3.41 -16.71
C LEU A 311 8.56 -3.32 -18.25
N ASP A 312 9.63 -2.81 -18.83
CA ASP A 312 9.79 -2.72 -20.28
C ASP A 312 10.40 -4.02 -20.80
N GLU A 313 9.57 -4.92 -21.28
CA GLU A 313 9.97 -6.22 -21.80
C GLU A 313 10.93 -6.13 -23.00
N GLU A 314 10.86 -5.03 -23.78
CA GLU A 314 11.79 -4.79 -24.90
C GLU A 314 13.23 -4.54 -24.43
N ALA A 315 13.42 -4.06 -23.19
CA ALA A 315 14.74 -3.86 -22.60
C ALA A 315 15.39 -5.16 -22.09
N GLY A 316 14.63 -6.28 -22.03
CA GLY A 316 15.02 -7.58 -21.50
C GLY A 316 14.58 -7.81 -20.06
N GLU A 317 14.12 -9.02 -19.77
CA GLU A 317 13.54 -9.42 -18.47
C GLU A 317 14.51 -9.29 -17.28
N ASP A 318 15.80 -9.34 -17.50
CA ASP A 318 16.84 -9.21 -16.45
C ASP A 318 17.27 -7.76 -16.20
N ARG A 319 16.57 -6.78 -16.78
CA ARG A 319 16.93 -5.36 -16.66
C ARG A 319 15.76 -4.58 -16.04
N PRO A 320 15.96 -3.93 -14.88
CA PRO A 320 14.91 -3.15 -14.21
C PRO A 320 14.67 -1.80 -14.93
N THR A 321 14.27 -1.90 -16.19
CA THR A 321 13.88 -0.76 -17.03
C THR A 321 12.37 -0.66 -17.02
N TYR A 322 11.84 0.51 -16.66
CA TYR A 322 10.40 0.71 -16.50
C TYR A 322 9.90 1.82 -17.42
N ARG A 323 8.71 1.64 -17.97
CA ARG A 323 7.94 2.70 -18.64
C ARG A 323 6.80 3.17 -17.73
N ASP A 324 6.50 4.46 -17.77
CA ASP A 324 5.36 5.05 -17.07
C ASP A 324 4.10 4.92 -17.92
N ILE A 325 3.13 4.17 -17.44
CA ILE A 325 1.85 3.93 -18.12
C ILE A 325 0.68 4.65 -17.43
N ALA A 326 0.94 5.52 -16.45
CA ALA A 326 -0.12 6.14 -15.65
C ALA A 326 -1.11 6.93 -16.50
N PHE A 327 -0.64 7.69 -17.48
CA PHE A 327 -1.52 8.45 -18.39
C PHE A 327 -2.37 7.51 -19.26
N GLU A 328 -1.76 6.49 -19.85
CA GLU A 328 -2.42 5.48 -20.68
C GLU A 328 -3.53 4.75 -19.91
N LYS A 329 -3.25 4.45 -18.63
CA LYS A 329 -4.16 3.70 -17.75
C LYS A 329 -5.13 4.58 -16.96
N GLY A 330 -5.08 5.90 -17.09
CA GLY A 330 -5.95 6.81 -16.33
C GLY A 330 -5.58 6.95 -14.85
N ALA A 331 -4.34 6.58 -14.47
CA ALA A 331 -3.89 6.57 -13.09
C ALA A 331 -3.09 7.83 -12.68
N THR A 332 -3.03 8.86 -13.49
CA THR A 332 -2.32 10.11 -13.17
C THR A 332 -2.94 10.89 -12.01
N ALA A 333 -4.22 10.68 -11.75
CA ALA A 333 -4.96 11.04 -10.54
C ALA A 333 -4.70 12.44 -9.95
N HIS A 334 -4.64 13.45 -10.80
CA HIS A 334 -4.60 14.83 -10.31
C HIS A 334 -5.95 15.33 -9.79
N ARG A 335 -7.01 14.57 -10.00
CA ARG A 335 -8.39 15.04 -9.79
C ARG A 335 -9.29 13.91 -9.30
N PRO A 336 -10.38 14.24 -8.61
CA PRO A 336 -11.08 15.52 -8.60
C PRO A 336 -10.49 16.50 -7.59
N TYR A 337 -10.51 17.80 -7.92
CA TYR A 337 -10.30 18.87 -6.96
C TYR A 337 -11.63 19.25 -6.33
N ALA A 338 -11.82 18.98 -5.07
CA ALA A 338 -13.05 19.37 -4.38
C ALA A 338 -13.22 20.90 -4.22
N GLY A 339 -12.17 21.68 -4.43
CA GLY A 339 -12.16 23.12 -4.24
C GLY A 339 -12.08 23.97 -5.50
N GLY A 340 -12.13 23.39 -6.70
CA GLY A 340 -11.94 24.13 -7.95
C GLY A 340 -10.50 24.65 -8.18
N ASP A 341 -9.57 24.21 -7.34
CA ASP A 341 -8.14 24.52 -7.44
C ASP A 341 -7.52 23.66 -8.55
N SER A 342 -6.85 24.29 -9.52
CA SER A 342 -6.21 23.60 -10.65
C SER A 342 -4.76 23.20 -10.37
N LYS A 343 -4.28 23.40 -9.15
CA LYS A 343 -2.90 23.09 -8.75
C LYS A 343 -2.65 21.60 -8.62
N PRO A 344 -1.37 21.16 -8.70
CA PRO A 344 -1.02 19.76 -8.54
C PRO A 344 -1.43 19.18 -7.17
N SER A 345 -1.79 17.92 -7.18
CA SER A 345 -2.08 17.10 -6.00
C SER A 345 -0.80 16.66 -5.27
N THR A 346 -0.92 16.29 -3.99
CA THR A 346 0.15 15.58 -3.25
C THR A 346 -0.36 14.24 -2.79
N GLY A 347 0.10 13.17 -3.44
CA GLY A 347 -0.22 11.79 -3.07
C GLY A 347 0.78 11.24 -2.04
N TRP A 348 0.29 10.48 -1.05
CA TRP A 348 1.07 9.88 0.02
C TRP A 348 0.97 8.35 -0.03
N HIS A 349 0.11 7.77 0.80
CA HIS A 349 -0.11 6.33 0.77
C HIS A 349 -0.77 5.91 -0.54
N SER A 350 -0.35 4.77 -1.06
CA SER A 350 -1.00 4.09 -2.20
C SER A 350 -1.16 2.61 -1.88
N GLU A 351 -2.30 2.04 -2.27
CA GLU A 351 -2.58 0.62 -2.07
C GLU A 351 -3.46 0.07 -3.18
N PHE A 352 -3.09 -1.09 -3.71
CA PHE A 352 -3.91 -1.83 -4.66
C PHE A 352 -4.83 -2.82 -3.93
N ALA A 353 -6.12 -2.76 -4.21
CA ALA A 353 -7.14 -3.64 -3.63
C ALA A 353 -8.28 -3.87 -4.64
N ASP A 354 -9.30 -4.63 -4.29
CA ASP A 354 -10.54 -4.80 -5.05
C ASP A 354 -11.70 -4.35 -4.16
N PHE A 355 -12.00 -3.04 -4.20
CA PHE A 355 -12.96 -2.40 -3.30
C PHE A 355 -14.42 -2.75 -3.63
N ASN A 356 -14.69 -3.19 -4.86
CA ASN A 356 -16.02 -3.51 -5.32
C ASN A 356 -16.24 -5.01 -5.60
N ASN A 357 -15.26 -5.84 -5.28
CA ASN A 357 -15.30 -7.30 -5.47
C ASN A 357 -15.57 -7.76 -6.91
N ASP A 358 -15.19 -6.99 -7.92
CA ASP A 358 -15.45 -7.28 -9.33
C ASP A 358 -14.33 -8.07 -10.04
N THR A 359 -13.28 -8.43 -9.30
CA THR A 359 -12.06 -9.10 -9.77
C THR A 359 -11.06 -8.19 -10.48
N LYS A 360 -11.35 -6.91 -10.66
CA LYS A 360 -10.37 -5.94 -11.14
C LYS A 360 -9.63 -5.32 -9.97
N THR A 361 -8.41 -4.94 -10.21
CA THR A 361 -7.61 -4.27 -9.18
C THR A 361 -7.89 -2.78 -9.22
N ASP A 362 -8.25 -2.21 -8.08
CA ASP A 362 -8.42 -0.78 -7.87
C ASP A 362 -7.16 -0.20 -7.23
N LEU A 363 -7.03 1.13 -7.24
CA LEU A 363 -5.94 1.85 -6.61
C LEU A 363 -6.49 2.96 -5.72
N PHE A 364 -6.24 2.84 -4.42
CA PHE A 364 -6.47 3.91 -3.45
C PHE A 364 -5.23 4.79 -3.33
N ILE A 365 -5.42 6.12 -3.19
CA ILE A 365 -4.35 7.09 -2.93
C ILE A 365 -4.81 8.08 -1.86
N ALA A 366 -4.15 8.06 -0.70
CA ALA A 366 -4.32 9.10 0.30
C ALA A 366 -3.65 10.39 -0.16
N LYS A 367 -4.36 11.53 -0.06
CA LYS A 367 -3.90 12.82 -0.58
C LYS A 367 -3.98 13.91 0.47
N GLY A 368 -3.11 14.89 0.32
CA GLY A 368 -3.13 16.07 1.16
C GLY A 368 -1.90 16.94 1.01
N ASN A 369 -2.09 18.25 0.96
CA ASN A 369 -0.99 19.22 0.96
C ASN A 369 -0.03 18.96 2.13
N VAL A 370 1.26 19.11 1.89
CA VAL A 370 2.31 18.90 2.92
C VAL A 370 2.05 19.73 4.17
N GLN A 371 1.75 21.03 3.99
CA GLN A 371 1.29 21.93 5.04
C GLN A 371 0.34 22.99 4.45
N ALA A 372 0.87 24.03 3.89
CA ALA A 372 0.15 25.12 3.24
C ALA A 372 1.00 25.65 2.06
N MET A 373 1.55 24.70 1.27
CA MET A 373 2.38 25.03 0.12
C MET A 373 1.51 25.68 -0.96
N PRO A 374 1.79 26.94 -1.37
CA PRO A 374 0.90 27.70 -2.24
C PRO A 374 0.85 27.18 -3.68
N ASP A 375 1.86 26.39 -4.10
CA ASP A 375 1.96 25.83 -5.45
C ASP A 375 1.22 24.49 -5.61
N PHE A 376 0.66 23.96 -4.51
CA PHE A 376 -0.08 22.71 -4.48
C PHE A 376 -1.52 22.91 -4.02
N ALA A 377 -2.40 21.98 -4.37
CA ALA A 377 -3.81 22.03 -4.05
C ALA A 377 -4.03 22.17 -2.53
N SER A 378 -4.89 23.11 -2.12
CA SER A 378 -5.24 23.31 -0.71
C SER A 378 -6.28 22.31 -0.25
N PHE A 379 -7.20 21.92 -1.14
CA PHE A 379 -8.21 20.90 -0.94
C PHE A 379 -7.92 19.77 -1.93
N ASP A 380 -7.50 18.67 -1.41
CA ASP A 380 -6.94 17.57 -2.17
C ASP A 380 -7.51 16.25 -1.65
N PRO A 381 -8.75 15.91 -2.06
CA PRO A 381 -9.41 14.71 -1.54
C PRO A 381 -8.70 13.45 -2.00
N ASP A 382 -8.80 12.41 -1.18
CA ASP A 382 -8.29 11.08 -1.51
C ASP A 382 -8.89 10.57 -2.83
N ASN A 383 -8.14 9.76 -3.56
CA ASN A 383 -8.60 9.12 -4.78
C ASN A 383 -8.93 7.64 -4.57
N LEU A 384 -10.02 7.20 -5.15
CA LEU A 384 -10.33 5.81 -5.40
C LEU A 384 -10.45 5.59 -6.90
N LEU A 385 -9.44 4.97 -7.47
CA LEU A 385 -9.35 4.65 -8.89
C LEU A 385 -9.83 3.22 -9.09
N LEU A 386 -11.08 3.04 -9.55
CA LEU A 386 -11.64 1.71 -9.82
C LEU A 386 -11.15 1.18 -11.15
N GLY A 387 -10.67 -0.06 -11.17
CA GLY A 387 -10.26 -0.77 -12.37
C GLY A 387 -11.44 -1.10 -13.26
N GLY A 388 -11.38 -0.67 -14.52
CA GLY A 388 -12.42 -0.96 -15.51
C GLY A 388 -12.17 -2.27 -16.27
N PHE A 389 -13.23 -2.78 -16.90
CA PHE A 389 -13.11 -3.91 -17.84
C PHE A 389 -12.45 -3.52 -19.17
N ASP A 390 -12.19 -2.22 -19.36
CA ASP A 390 -11.40 -1.65 -20.46
C ASP A 390 -9.91 -1.57 -20.15
N ASP A 391 -9.49 -2.17 -19.01
CA ASP A 391 -8.12 -2.18 -18.48
C ASP A 391 -7.56 -0.77 -18.19
N THR A 392 -8.45 0.19 -17.87
CA THR A 392 -8.11 1.54 -17.39
C THR A 392 -8.66 1.79 -16.00
N PHE A 393 -8.13 2.77 -15.30
CA PHE A 393 -8.61 3.22 -13.99
C PHE A 393 -9.58 4.39 -14.15
N HIS A 394 -10.64 4.40 -13.35
CA HIS A 394 -11.66 5.44 -13.32
C HIS A 394 -11.76 6.04 -11.92
N GLU A 395 -11.51 7.34 -11.79
CA GLU A 395 -11.59 8.03 -10.51
C GLU A 395 -13.04 8.10 -10.01
N LYS A 396 -13.29 7.55 -8.82
CA LYS A 396 -14.61 7.41 -8.20
C LYS A 396 -14.65 7.85 -6.72
N GLY A 397 -13.62 8.48 -6.19
CA GLY A 397 -13.53 8.85 -4.78
C GLY A 397 -14.68 9.76 -4.31
N MET A 398 -15.12 10.72 -5.16
CA MET A 398 -16.30 11.54 -4.83
C MET A 398 -17.58 10.72 -4.80
N GLU A 399 -17.78 9.85 -5.78
CA GLU A 399 -18.97 9.01 -5.89
C GLU A 399 -19.00 7.97 -4.77
N ALA A 400 -17.85 7.43 -4.40
CA ALA A 400 -17.70 6.48 -3.30
C ALA A 400 -17.84 7.12 -1.90
N GLY A 401 -17.73 8.45 -1.77
CA GLY A 401 -17.92 9.15 -0.50
C GLY A 401 -16.65 9.48 0.28
N ILE A 402 -15.45 9.23 -0.26
CA ILE A 402 -14.17 9.48 0.44
C ILE A 402 -13.56 10.87 0.19
N ALA A 403 -14.22 11.72 -0.57
CA ALA A 403 -13.69 13.03 -0.97
C ALA A 403 -13.74 14.08 0.17
N LEU A 404 -13.12 13.78 1.30
CA LEU A 404 -12.99 14.70 2.41
C LEU A 404 -11.89 15.75 2.13
N LYS A 405 -12.04 16.93 2.75
CA LYS A 405 -11.09 18.04 2.63
C LYS A 405 -10.06 18.01 3.77
N THR A 406 -9.47 16.87 3.98
CA THR A 406 -8.45 16.64 5.01
C THR A 406 -7.05 16.57 4.40
N ARG A 407 -6.03 16.38 5.23
CA ARG A 407 -4.65 16.16 4.79
C ARG A 407 -4.25 14.72 5.07
N GLY A 408 -4.66 13.81 4.19
CA GLY A 408 -4.31 12.39 4.28
C GLY A 408 -2.80 12.17 4.28
N ARG A 409 -2.38 11.07 4.92
CA ARG A 409 -1.00 10.59 5.00
C ARG A 409 -0.94 9.09 4.79
N GLY A 410 -0.82 8.32 5.84
CA GLY A 410 -0.90 6.87 5.81
C GLY A 410 -2.33 6.37 5.78
N ALA A 411 -2.52 5.15 5.32
CA ALA A 411 -3.82 4.50 5.30
C ALA A 411 -3.69 2.99 5.58
N VAL A 412 -4.83 2.36 5.82
CA VAL A 412 -5.02 0.91 5.90
C VAL A 412 -6.29 0.57 5.15
N VAL A 413 -6.22 -0.44 4.27
CA VAL A 413 -7.36 -1.01 3.55
C VAL A 413 -7.61 -2.41 4.10
N GLU A 414 -8.70 -2.60 4.85
CA GLU A 414 -8.99 -3.86 5.51
C GLU A 414 -10.51 -4.03 5.67
N ASP A 415 -10.99 -5.25 5.75
CA ASP A 415 -12.36 -5.58 6.10
C ASP A 415 -12.46 -5.71 7.63
N PHE A 416 -12.76 -4.61 8.31
CA PHE A 416 -12.74 -4.55 9.77
C PHE A 416 -13.91 -5.26 10.42
N ASN A 417 -15.05 -5.34 9.75
CA ASN A 417 -16.27 -6.00 10.28
C ASN A 417 -16.50 -7.40 9.69
N MET A 418 -15.52 -7.95 8.95
CA MET A 418 -15.53 -9.32 8.42
C MET A 418 -16.74 -9.66 7.54
N ASP A 419 -17.27 -8.68 6.80
CA ASP A 419 -18.40 -8.89 5.87
C ASP A 419 -17.96 -9.14 4.41
N GLY A 420 -16.66 -9.07 4.15
CA GLY A 420 -16.06 -9.31 2.84
C GLY A 420 -16.09 -8.09 1.92
N MET A 421 -16.33 -6.91 2.45
CA MET A 421 -16.19 -5.64 1.75
C MET A 421 -15.07 -4.84 2.42
N LEU A 422 -14.13 -4.33 1.62
CA LEU A 422 -12.98 -3.60 2.15
C LEU A 422 -13.38 -2.22 2.67
N ASP A 423 -13.05 -1.97 3.92
CA ASP A 423 -13.14 -0.68 4.59
C ASP A 423 -11.83 0.11 4.43
N LEU A 424 -11.81 1.36 4.88
CA LEU A 424 -10.67 2.24 4.70
C LEU A 424 -10.44 3.11 5.95
N LEU A 425 -9.23 3.06 6.50
CA LEU A 425 -8.73 4.02 7.49
C LEU A 425 -7.74 4.98 6.81
N VAL A 426 -7.91 6.29 7.01
CA VAL A 426 -6.95 7.33 6.57
C VAL A 426 -6.50 8.15 7.77
N VAL A 427 -5.20 8.22 7.97
CA VAL A 427 -4.62 9.09 9.00
C VAL A 427 -4.47 10.49 8.45
N ASN A 428 -5.07 11.45 9.13
CA ASN A 428 -5.08 12.84 8.71
C ASN A 428 -4.14 13.70 9.57
N ARG A 429 -3.38 14.57 8.90
CA ARG A 429 -2.57 15.57 9.59
C ARG A 429 -3.45 16.73 10.09
N GLU A 430 -3.36 17.02 11.39
CA GLU A 430 -4.10 18.11 12.08
C GLU A 430 -5.64 17.96 12.06
N HIS A 431 -6.13 16.77 11.71
CA HIS A 431 -7.53 16.38 11.76
C HIS A 431 -7.66 14.97 12.35
N PRO A 432 -8.80 14.60 12.91
CA PRO A 432 -9.06 13.22 13.28
C PRO A 432 -8.86 12.27 12.09
N ALA A 433 -8.42 11.05 12.35
CA ALA A 433 -8.39 10.01 11.35
C ALA A 433 -9.81 9.76 10.82
N SER A 434 -9.91 9.44 9.54
CA SER A 434 -11.18 9.05 8.91
C SER A 434 -11.25 7.54 8.83
N LEU A 435 -12.38 6.96 9.19
CA LEU A 435 -12.64 5.53 9.09
C LEU A 435 -13.93 5.32 8.29
N PHE A 436 -13.80 4.73 7.13
CA PHE A 436 -14.90 4.51 6.21
C PHE A 436 -15.31 3.05 6.18
N ARG A 437 -16.57 2.76 6.50
CA ARG A 437 -17.15 1.46 6.28
C ARG A 437 -17.70 1.35 4.86
N ASN A 438 -17.41 0.24 4.19
CA ASN A 438 -18.00 -0.09 2.90
C ASN A 438 -19.41 -0.67 3.09
N LEU A 439 -20.41 0.03 2.60
CA LEU A 439 -21.80 -0.38 2.69
C LEU A 439 -22.28 -1.18 1.46
N GLY A 440 -21.41 -1.39 0.49
CA GLY A 440 -21.79 -1.92 -0.82
C GLY A 440 -22.34 -0.85 -1.74
N VAL A 441 -23.19 -1.23 -2.66
CA VAL A 441 -23.77 -0.34 -3.68
C VAL A 441 -25.06 0.30 -3.19
N ALA A 442 -25.15 1.63 -3.30
CA ALA A 442 -26.37 2.36 -3.00
C ALA A 442 -27.51 1.98 -3.97
N THR A 443 -28.70 1.81 -3.46
CA THR A 443 -29.94 1.51 -4.21
C THR A 443 -31.07 2.38 -3.70
N ASP A 444 -32.20 2.41 -4.40
CA ASP A 444 -33.40 3.14 -3.95
C ASP A 444 -33.95 2.64 -2.59
N TRP A 445 -33.55 1.47 -2.14
CA TRP A 445 -34.05 0.79 -0.94
C TRP A 445 -33.00 0.55 0.14
N GLY A 446 -31.84 1.18 0.04
CA GLY A 446 -30.68 0.99 0.93
C GLY A 446 -29.44 0.57 0.17
N HIS A 447 -28.71 -0.42 0.67
CA HIS A 447 -27.49 -0.91 0.04
C HIS A 447 -27.60 -2.40 -0.27
N ARG A 448 -26.97 -2.85 -1.36
CA ARG A 448 -26.75 -4.28 -1.66
C ARG A 448 -25.25 -4.61 -1.54
N ALA A 449 -24.97 -5.84 -1.17
CA ALA A 449 -23.59 -6.33 -1.18
C ALA A 449 -22.97 -6.24 -2.58
N LEU A 450 -21.67 -6.13 -2.60
CA LEU A 450 -20.82 -6.19 -3.79
C LEU A 450 -20.69 -7.65 -4.30
N GLY A 451 -19.78 -7.88 -5.23
CA GLY A 451 -19.49 -9.23 -5.73
C GLY A 451 -19.06 -10.21 -4.64
N ASN A 452 -18.93 -11.48 -5.01
CA ASN A 452 -18.37 -12.49 -4.11
C ASN A 452 -16.89 -12.23 -3.82
N TRP A 453 -16.39 -12.77 -2.71
CA TRP A 453 -15.06 -12.54 -2.19
C TRP A 453 -14.45 -13.77 -1.54
N ILE A 454 -13.16 -13.70 -1.22
CA ILE A 454 -12.45 -14.64 -0.35
C ILE A 454 -11.38 -13.90 0.46
N LYS A 455 -11.26 -14.25 1.75
CA LYS A 455 -10.15 -13.79 2.61
C LYS A 455 -9.25 -14.98 2.95
N ILE A 456 -7.94 -14.83 2.77
CA ILE A 456 -6.97 -15.91 2.86
C ILE A 456 -5.90 -15.57 3.89
N GLU A 457 -5.76 -16.41 4.91
CA GLU A 457 -4.65 -16.39 5.86
C GLU A 457 -3.71 -17.57 5.56
N LEU A 458 -2.39 -17.32 5.52
CA LEU A 458 -1.39 -18.36 5.34
C LEU A 458 -0.71 -18.71 6.67
N ASP A 459 -0.36 -19.99 6.85
CA ASP A 459 0.48 -20.48 7.95
C ASP A 459 1.63 -21.31 7.37
N ASN A 460 2.84 -20.77 7.38
CA ASN A 460 4.05 -21.43 6.88
C ASN A 460 4.75 -22.30 7.95
N GLY A 461 4.17 -22.45 9.13
CA GLY A 461 4.70 -23.29 10.20
C GLY A 461 5.52 -22.51 11.22
N LYS A 462 6.76 -22.97 11.51
CA LYS A 462 7.56 -22.46 12.64
C LYS A 462 8.43 -21.25 12.31
N ILE A 463 8.81 -21.08 11.06
CA ILE A 463 9.65 -19.97 10.59
C ILE A 463 8.82 -19.15 9.64
N ASN A 464 8.82 -17.82 9.84
CA ASN A 464 7.99 -16.93 9.06
C ASN A 464 6.51 -17.40 9.07
N PRO A 465 5.86 -17.49 10.24
CA PRO A 465 4.52 -18.08 10.33
C PRO A 465 3.50 -17.39 9.41
N SER A 466 3.59 -16.08 9.26
CA SER A 466 2.72 -15.28 8.39
C SER A 466 3.05 -15.40 6.89
N ALA A 467 4.00 -16.27 6.53
CA ALA A 467 4.37 -16.57 5.13
C ALA A 467 4.75 -15.34 4.29
N VAL A 468 5.40 -14.33 4.88
CA VAL A 468 5.86 -13.13 4.15
C VAL A 468 6.77 -13.55 2.99
N GLY A 469 6.54 -12.97 1.81
CA GLY A 469 7.20 -13.34 0.56
C GLY A 469 6.43 -14.36 -0.29
N SER A 470 5.39 -15.00 0.26
CA SER A 470 4.53 -15.91 -0.53
C SER A 470 3.73 -15.16 -1.58
N LEU A 471 3.44 -15.85 -2.70
CA LEU A 471 2.51 -15.41 -3.72
C LEU A 471 1.24 -16.26 -3.66
N ILE A 472 0.11 -15.62 -3.41
CA ILE A 472 -1.22 -16.23 -3.50
C ILE A 472 -1.72 -16.08 -4.93
N SER A 473 -2.14 -17.17 -5.55
CA SER A 473 -2.78 -17.19 -6.87
C SER A 473 -4.19 -17.72 -6.74
N VAL A 474 -5.18 -16.92 -7.11
CA VAL A 474 -6.60 -17.26 -7.04
C VAL A 474 -7.19 -17.26 -8.44
N ARG A 475 -7.72 -18.40 -8.86
CA ARG A 475 -8.34 -18.55 -10.18
C ARG A 475 -9.85 -18.72 -10.07
N THR A 476 -10.57 -17.89 -10.81
CA THR A 476 -12.03 -17.94 -11.03
C THR A 476 -12.29 -18.04 -12.54
N GLY A 477 -12.88 -19.15 -12.97
CA GLY A 477 -13.09 -19.40 -14.42
C GLY A 477 -11.77 -19.36 -15.20
N THR A 478 -11.64 -18.38 -16.09
CA THR A 478 -10.43 -18.16 -16.92
C THR A 478 -9.50 -17.09 -16.32
N ARG A 479 -9.94 -16.32 -15.34
CA ARG A 479 -9.17 -15.23 -14.75
C ARG A 479 -8.34 -15.73 -13.56
N THR A 480 -7.11 -15.25 -13.47
CA THR A 480 -6.22 -15.45 -12.33
C THR A 480 -5.84 -14.10 -11.76
N GLN A 481 -5.92 -13.97 -10.46
CA GLN A 481 -5.44 -12.83 -9.69
C GLN A 481 -4.29 -13.30 -8.80
N THR A 482 -3.32 -12.45 -8.57
CA THR A 482 -2.21 -12.74 -7.65
C THR A 482 -2.11 -11.66 -6.59
N ARG A 483 -1.65 -12.07 -5.39
CA ARG A 483 -1.29 -11.16 -4.29
C ARG A 483 -0.08 -11.70 -3.58
N ARG A 484 0.91 -10.85 -3.34
CA ARG A 484 2.09 -11.18 -2.55
C ARG A 484 1.87 -10.78 -1.09
N ILE A 485 2.27 -11.64 -0.16
CA ILE A 485 2.33 -11.28 1.26
C ILE A 485 3.58 -10.42 1.46
N GLN A 486 3.39 -9.14 1.77
CA GLN A 486 4.46 -8.15 1.88
C GLN A 486 4.39 -7.40 3.21
N ILE A 487 5.54 -6.90 3.67
CA ILE A 487 5.65 -5.92 4.75
C ILE A 487 6.42 -4.73 4.18
N GLY A 488 5.78 -3.58 4.15
CA GLY A 488 6.32 -2.37 3.53
C GLY A 488 5.42 -1.81 2.44
N GLY A 489 5.92 -0.88 1.66
CA GLY A 489 5.12 -0.12 0.71
C GLY A 489 4.24 0.93 1.37
N GLY A 490 3.22 1.41 0.65
CA GLY A 490 2.36 2.49 1.12
C GLY A 490 3.14 3.71 1.57
N HIS A 491 2.65 4.41 2.60
CA HIS A 491 3.37 5.48 3.29
C HIS A 491 3.23 5.31 4.81
N ALA A 492 4.35 5.01 5.48
CA ALA A 492 4.46 4.90 6.94
C ALA A 492 3.50 3.90 7.62
N SER A 493 2.77 3.09 6.85
CA SER A 493 1.74 2.16 7.35
C SER A 493 2.09 0.73 7.01
N GLY A 494 1.66 -0.21 7.84
CA GLY A 494 1.79 -1.65 7.61
C GLY A 494 0.54 -2.40 8.02
N GLN A 495 0.32 -3.57 7.41
CA GLN A 495 -0.81 -4.42 7.75
C GLN A 495 -0.43 -5.90 7.65
N THR A 496 -1.07 -6.72 8.48
CA THR A 496 -0.96 -8.18 8.47
C THR A 496 -2.33 -8.80 8.76
N GLY A 497 -2.54 -10.03 8.34
CA GLY A 497 -3.80 -10.74 8.57
C GLY A 497 -4.29 -11.43 7.30
N PHE A 498 -5.58 -11.38 7.09
CA PHE A 498 -6.19 -11.97 5.91
C PHE A 498 -5.95 -11.12 4.66
N VAL A 499 -5.57 -11.77 3.57
CA VAL A 499 -5.51 -11.15 2.23
C VAL A 499 -6.86 -11.28 1.56
N HIS A 500 -7.43 -10.16 1.15
CA HIS A 500 -8.73 -10.10 0.47
C HIS A 500 -8.58 -10.18 -1.06
N LEU A 501 -9.48 -10.91 -1.73
CA LEU A 501 -9.64 -10.94 -3.18
C LEU A 501 -11.12 -11.01 -3.55
N GLY A 502 -11.56 -10.13 -4.43
CA GLY A 502 -12.90 -10.21 -5.03
C GLY A 502 -12.98 -11.37 -6.03
N LEU A 503 -14.13 -12.00 -6.11
CA LEU A 503 -14.40 -13.13 -7.00
C LEU A 503 -15.49 -12.83 -8.04
N GLY A 504 -16.03 -11.60 -8.06
CA GLY A 504 -17.12 -11.19 -8.92
C GLY A 504 -18.37 -12.04 -8.69
N VAL A 505 -18.86 -12.66 -9.74
CA VAL A 505 -20.03 -13.56 -9.69
C VAL A 505 -19.67 -15.02 -9.40
N SER A 506 -18.40 -15.33 -9.22
CA SER A 506 -17.94 -16.73 -9.05
C SER A 506 -18.24 -17.24 -7.65
N GLU A 507 -18.96 -18.35 -7.54
CA GLU A 507 -19.27 -19.01 -6.26
C GLU A 507 -18.14 -19.90 -5.72
N ARG A 508 -17.07 -20.10 -6.52
CA ARG A 508 -15.94 -20.95 -6.19
C ARG A 508 -14.65 -20.40 -6.73
N ALA A 509 -13.56 -20.65 -6.03
CA ALA A 509 -12.20 -20.33 -6.45
C ALA A 509 -11.27 -21.53 -6.32
N THR A 510 -10.17 -21.48 -7.07
CA THR A 510 -9.03 -22.39 -6.89
C THR A 510 -7.83 -21.56 -6.45
N ILE A 511 -7.30 -21.85 -5.27
CA ILE A 511 -6.16 -21.16 -4.67
C ILE A 511 -4.91 -22.02 -4.83
N ARG A 512 -3.80 -21.41 -5.21
CA ARG A 512 -2.46 -21.97 -5.08
C ARG A 512 -1.56 -20.96 -4.38
N VAL A 513 -0.62 -21.46 -3.62
CA VAL A 513 0.36 -20.65 -2.89
C VAL A 513 1.76 -21.04 -3.35
N GLN A 514 2.52 -20.06 -3.80
CA GLN A 514 3.97 -20.18 -3.87
C GLN A 514 4.55 -19.72 -2.53
N TRP A 515 5.12 -20.65 -1.78
CA TRP A 515 5.71 -20.37 -0.48
C TRP A 515 7.01 -19.55 -0.60
N PRO A 516 7.53 -18.96 0.51
CA PRO A 516 8.70 -18.08 0.44
C PRO A 516 9.97 -18.75 -0.11
N ASP A 517 10.06 -20.06 -0.11
CA ASP A 517 11.15 -20.84 -0.69
C ASP A 517 10.96 -21.19 -2.17
N GLY A 518 9.87 -20.72 -2.80
CA GLY A 518 9.53 -20.95 -4.20
C GLY A 518 8.68 -22.19 -4.46
N GLU A 519 8.44 -23.05 -3.46
CA GLU A 519 7.63 -24.25 -3.63
C GLU A 519 6.15 -23.91 -3.84
N TRP A 520 5.51 -24.52 -4.84
CA TRP A 520 4.08 -24.37 -5.07
C TRP A 520 3.27 -25.41 -4.30
N SER A 521 2.20 -24.96 -3.66
CA SER A 521 1.19 -25.84 -3.09
C SER A 521 0.42 -26.60 -4.17
N HIS A 522 -0.25 -27.70 -3.78
CA HIS A 522 -1.35 -28.22 -4.60
C HIS A 522 -2.52 -27.23 -4.64
N PRO A 523 -3.46 -27.37 -5.60
CA PRO A 523 -4.61 -26.46 -5.70
C PRO A 523 -5.66 -26.76 -4.61
N TYR A 524 -6.07 -25.73 -3.88
CA TYR A 524 -7.19 -25.78 -2.94
C TYR A 524 -8.46 -25.26 -3.63
N ARG A 525 -9.53 -26.05 -3.62
CA ARG A 525 -10.84 -25.63 -4.13
C ARG A 525 -11.72 -25.18 -2.98
N VAL A 526 -12.19 -23.95 -3.03
CA VAL A 526 -12.93 -23.31 -1.95
C VAL A 526 -14.21 -22.67 -2.46
N PHE A 527 -15.16 -22.44 -1.57
CA PHE A 527 -16.37 -21.65 -1.85
C PHE A 527 -16.08 -20.16 -1.64
N ALA A 528 -16.81 -19.33 -2.36
CA ALA A 528 -16.83 -17.89 -2.17
C ALA A 528 -17.43 -17.50 -0.81
N ASN A 529 -17.23 -16.24 -0.42
CA ASN A 529 -17.72 -15.60 0.80
C ASN A 529 -17.28 -16.36 2.06
N GLN A 530 -15.98 -16.69 2.09
CA GLN A 530 -15.37 -17.45 3.17
C GLN A 530 -14.02 -16.84 3.60
N HIS A 531 -13.74 -16.97 4.90
CA HIS A 531 -12.40 -16.80 5.46
C HIS A 531 -11.71 -18.16 5.46
N VAL A 532 -10.57 -18.23 4.77
CA VAL A 532 -9.87 -19.49 4.50
C VAL A 532 -8.45 -19.43 5.06
N ARG A 533 -8.07 -20.44 5.83
CA ARG A 533 -6.69 -20.62 6.30
C ARG A 533 -6.03 -21.73 5.51
N ILE A 534 -4.88 -21.44 4.93
CA ILE A 534 -4.06 -22.41 4.21
C ILE A 534 -2.80 -22.67 5.04
N ILE A 535 -2.71 -23.87 5.60
CA ILE A 535 -1.57 -24.31 6.42
C ILE A 535 -0.65 -25.13 5.53
N ARG A 536 0.62 -24.78 5.47
CA ARG A 536 1.61 -25.47 4.65
C ARG A 536 1.67 -26.96 5.01
N GLY A 537 1.57 -27.82 3.99
CA GLY A 537 1.59 -29.28 4.14
C GLY A 537 0.22 -29.90 4.41
N GLU A 538 -0.83 -29.15 4.68
CA GLU A 538 -2.19 -29.70 4.82
C GLU A 538 -2.87 -29.90 3.47
N ALA A 539 -3.62 -30.99 3.34
CA ALA A 539 -4.32 -31.35 2.10
C ALA A 539 -5.56 -30.48 1.81
N ASN A 540 -6.16 -29.90 2.84
CA ASN A 540 -7.39 -29.11 2.72
C ASN A 540 -7.20 -27.73 3.36
N ALA A 541 -7.80 -26.72 2.75
CA ALA A 541 -7.96 -25.42 3.38
C ALA A 541 -8.93 -25.52 4.58
N ARG A 542 -8.68 -24.76 5.63
CA ARG A 542 -9.55 -24.67 6.80
C ARG A 542 -10.41 -23.43 6.67
N TYR A 543 -11.70 -23.55 6.98
CA TYR A 543 -12.59 -22.39 7.09
C TYR A 543 -12.53 -21.83 8.50
N TRP A 544 -12.52 -20.51 8.60
CA TRP A 544 -12.65 -19.79 9.86
C TRP A 544 -13.91 -18.92 9.78
N TYR A 545 -14.61 -18.82 10.89
CA TYR A 545 -15.82 -18.02 10.98
C TYR A 545 -15.65 -17.02 12.12
N PRO A 546 -15.89 -15.70 11.87
CA PRO A 546 -15.91 -14.73 12.94
C PRO A 546 -16.89 -15.14 14.03
N VAL A 547 -16.52 -14.94 15.28
CA VAL A 547 -17.42 -15.20 16.39
C VAL A 547 -18.50 -14.13 16.35
N THR A 548 -19.73 -14.52 16.05
CA THR A 548 -20.89 -13.61 16.19
C THR A 548 -21.08 -13.34 17.68
N GLN A 549 -20.78 -12.11 18.11
CA GLN A 549 -21.08 -11.66 19.47
C GLN A 549 -22.59 -11.43 19.66
#